data_41ae15f8a9774f04a7a67fe687ea7b23
#
_entry.id   41ae15f8a9774f04a7a67fe687ea7b23
#
_cell.length_a   1.000
_cell.length_b   1.000
_cell.length_c   1.000
_cell.angle_alpha   90.00
_cell.angle_beta   90.00
_cell.angle_gamma   90.00
#
_symmetry.space_group_name_H-M   'P 1'
#
loop_
_entity.id
_entity.type
_entity.pdbx_description
1 polymer ?
#
loop_
_entity_poly.entity_id
_entity_poly.type
_entity_poly.pdbx_seq_one_letter_code
_entity_poly.pdbx_strand_id
1 'polypeptide(L)'
;MSPVQQAVVERVERLTWERIAPRASQYDAAGANPVDSWRDLWADGFLAGAIPRAYGGLGLDMATYIAVIRAIARGCASTAMTVHMHSTVMRFIDAVGTAEQKRHYFDEVVRHGKLFGSWGSEPAVSLSRTLLMETVIRRDPSGYVIDGVKHFCTMALGASYYMVWCALEGGTDMAKALQLALVPADAPGIATDGKWDTLGMRATFSPSVTFTGVRAAADGLLGDPGAAIQVGVIESFALGYAAVYLGIAESALAFALDYAKKRVVKPENIAVAADPTVQRHIGELAAQLDAAALVLADSAARWDGADLTELGPLANRAKYLTTEVGLHVTSKVIQVVGGRGAYKEFPAERAFRDLRTCTLMPPTVDRMLEAIGKSALGLDTAMFNVSGRRASRP
;
A
#
# COMPACT_ATOMS: atom_id res chain seq x y z
N MET A 1 -19.40 7.74 -7.10
CA MET A 1 -18.90 6.91 -8.23
C MET A 1 -19.96 6.83 -9.32
N SER A 2 -19.57 6.84 -10.59
CA SER A 2 -20.44 6.58 -11.75
C SER A 2 -20.81 5.09 -11.84
N PRO A 3 -21.85 4.71 -12.63
CA PRO A 3 -22.19 3.30 -12.83
C PRO A 3 -21.02 2.45 -13.38
N VAL A 4 -20.16 3.03 -14.22
CA VAL A 4 -18.98 2.34 -14.75
C VAL A 4 -17.95 2.06 -13.65
N GLN A 5 -17.68 3.03 -12.79
CA GLN A 5 -16.77 2.87 -11.63
C GLN A 5 -17.33 1.83 -10.65
N GLN A 6 -18.63 1.84 -10.40
CA GLN A 6 -19.28 0.87 -9.53
C GLN A 6 -19.17 -0.55 -10.08
N ALA A 7 -19.38 -0.76 -11.38
CA ALA A 7 -19.22 -2.06 -12.02
C ALA A 7 -17.78 -2.61 -11.90
N VAL A 8 -16.76 -1.74 -11.94
CA VAL A 8 -15.36 -2.12 -11.71
C VAL A 8 -15.16 -2.62 -10.27
N VAL A 9 -15.71 -1.90 -9.29
CA VAL A 9 -15.61 -2.29 -7.87
C VAL A 9 -16.35 -3.60 -7.60
N GLU A 10 -17.58 -3.77 -8.11
CA GLU A 10 -18.33 -5.01 -7.97
C GLU A 10 -17.61 -6.22 -8.59
N ARG A 11 -16.91 -6.02 -9.72
CA ARG A 11 -16.10 -7.08 -10.35
C ARG A 11 -14.93 -7.51 -9.46
N VAL A 12 -14.17 -6.57 -8.89
CA VAL A 12 -13.07 -6.92 -7.99
C VAL A 12 -13.57 -7.50 -6.68
N GLU A 13 -14.72 -7.08 -6.17
CA GLU A 13 -15.32 -7.67 -4.97
C GLU A 13 -15.67 -9.15 -5.20
N ARG A 14 -16.31 -9.49 -6.31
CA ARG A 14 -16.57 -10.91 -6.67
C ARG A 14 -15.29 -11.71 -6.74
N LEU A 15 -14.29 -11.23 -7.48
CA LEU A 15 -12.97 -11.88 -7.59
C LEU A 15 -12.34 -12.07 -6.21
N THR A 16 -12.43 -11.05 -5.34
CA THR A 16 -11.88 -11.09 -3.99
C THR A 16 -12.50 -12.21 -3.16
N TRP A 17 -13.83 -12.30 -3.14
CA TRP A 17 -14.50 -13.31 -2.32
C TRP A 17 -14.42 -14.72 -2.90
N GLU A 18 -14.45 -14.87 -4.20
CA GLU A 18 -14.41 -16.18 -4.87
C GLU A 18 -13.01 -16.78 -4.91
N ARG A 19 -11.96 -15.94 -5.04
CA ARG A 19 -10.61 -16.42 -5.34
C ARG A 19 -9.55 -16.00 -4.33
N ILE A 20 -9.55 -14.75 -3.87
CA ILE A 20 -8.47 -14.18 -3.05
C ILE A 20 -8.65 -14.54 -1.57
N ALA A 21 -9.83 -14.28 -1.01
CA ALA A 21 -10.13 -14.49 0.40
C ALA A 21 -9.94 -15.96 0.86
N PRO A 22 -10.34 -16.99 0.08
CA PRO A 22 -10.14 -18.39 0.47
C PRO A 22 -8.68 -18.79 0.66
N ARG A 23 -7.74 -18.11 -0.01
CA ARG A 23 -6.29 -18.41 0.07
C ARG A 23 -5.54 -17.60 1.14
N ALA A 24 -6.16 -16.57 1.70
CA ALA A 24 -5.49 -15.60 2.56
C ALA A 24 -4.81 -16.21 3.79
N SER A 25 -5.47 -17.19 4.46
CA SER A 25 -4.91 -17.89 5.61
C SER A 25 -3.73 -18.80 5.25
N GLN A 26 -3.76 -19.42 4.09
CA GLN A 26 -2.68 -20.26 3.59
C GLN A 26 -1.42 -19.44 3.33
N TYR A 27 -1.54 -18.29 2.65
CA TYR A 27 -0.41 -17.40 2.39
C TYR A 27 0.15 -16.78 3.67
N ASP A 28 -0.71 -16.38 4.62
CA ASP A 28 -0.29 -15.90 5.94
C ASP A 28 0.50 -16.98 6.70
N ALA A 29 -0.01 -18.19 6.76
CA ALA A 29 0.67 -19.31 7.43
C ALA A 29 2.03 -19.64 6.80
N ALA A 30 2.11 -19.61 5.46
CA ALA A 30 3.34 -19.88 4.73
C ALA A 30 4.34 -18.73 4.77
N GLY A 31 3.92 -17.49 5.07
CA GLY A 31 4.76 -16.29 4.93
C GLY A 31 5.27 -16.10 3.50
N ALA A 32 4.44 -16.39 2.50
CA ALA A 32 4.82 -16.44 1.10
C ALA A 32 3.98 -15.48 0.25
N ASN A 33 4.58 -14.98 -0.84
CA ASN A 33 3.92 -14.10 -1.80
C ASN A 33 2.61 -14.70 -2.34
N PRO A 34 1.52 -13.91 -2.51
CA PRO A 34 0.20 -14.37 -2.94
C PRO A 34 0.11 -14.53 -4.47
N VAL A 35 0.97 -15.37 -5.05
CA VAL A 35 1.18 -15.47 -6.51
C VAL A 35 -0.07 -15.85 -7.29
N ASP A 36 -0.93 -16.72 -6.75
CA ASP A 36 -2.18 -17.09 -7.44
C ASP A 36 -3.19 -15.94 -7.42
N SER A 37 -3.22 -15.16 -6.33
CA SER A 37 -4.05 -13.96 -6.25
C SER A 37 -3.59 -12.88 -7.25
N TRP A 38 -2.28 -12.72 -7.44
CA TRP A 38 -1.73 -11.82 -8.47
C TRP A 38 -2.11 -12.27 -9.89
N ARG A 39 -2.04 -13.59 -10.16
CA ARG A 39 -2.44 -14.15 -11.47
C ARG A 39 -3.91 -13.90 -11.77
N ASP A 40 -4.80 -14.12 -10.78
CA ASP A 40 -6.23 -13.86 -10.96
C ASP A 40 -6.50 -12.35 -11.18
N LEU A 41 -5.82 -11.46 -10.42
CA LEU A 41 -5.94 -10.01 -10.59
C LEU A 41 -5.40 -9.53 -11.95
N TRP A 42 -4.33 -10.15 -12.46
CA TRP A 42 -3.84 -9.87 -13.80
C TRP A 42 -4.85 -10.30 -14.87
N ALA A 43 -5.38 -11.51 -14.78
CA ALA A 43 -6.37 -12.06 -15.73
C ALA A 43 -7.61 -11.15 -15.84
N ASP A 44 -8.01 -10.51 -14.74
CA ASP A 44 -9.11 -9.54 -14.71
C ASP A 44 -8.66 -8.08 -14.97
N GLY A 45 -7.38 -7.85 -15.30
CA GLY A 45 -6.84 -6.54 -15.65
C GLY A 45 -6.53 -5.62 -14.45
N PHE A 46 -6.73 -6.05 -13.20
CA PHE A 46 -6.55 -5.19 -12.03
C PHE A 46 -5.09 -4.85 -11.72
N LEU A 47 -4.10 -5.66 -12.16
CA LEU A 47 -2.69 -5.27 -12.06
C LEU A 47 -2.37 -4.04 -12.92
N ALA A 48 -3.10 -3.86 -14.03
CA ALA A 48 -2.99 -2.67 -14.87
C ALA A 48 -3.94 -1.53 -14.46
N GLY A 49 -4.46 -1.55 -13.22
CA GLY A 49 -5.42 -0.57 -12.72
C GLY A 49 -4.95 0.88 -12.81
N ALA A 50 -3.71 1.16 -12.46
CA ALA A 50 -3.09 2.47 -12.49
C ALA A 50 -2.47 2.85 -13.85
N ILE A 51 -2.40 1.92 -14.81
CA ILE A 51 -1.85 2.17 -16.15
C ILE A 51 -2.90 2.90 -17.01
N PRO A 52 -2.53 3.98 -17.72
CA PRO A 52 -3.46 4.70 -18.58
C PRO A 52 -4.06 3.82 -19.68
N ARG A 53 -5.29 4.11 -20.06
CA ARG A 53 -6.03 3.35 -21.11
C ARG A 53 -5.31 3.36 -22.46
N ALA A 54 -4.60 4.44 -22.77
CA ALA A 54 -3.79 4.54 -23.99
C ALA A 54 -2.70 3.47 -24.10
N TYR A 55 -2.30 2.86 -22.98
CA TYR A 55 -1.33 1.78 -22.91
C TYR A 55 -1.97 0.43 -22.54
N GLY A 56 -3.28 0.30 -22.66
CA GLY A 56 -4.01 -0.96 -22.44
C GLY A 56 -4.38 -1.23 -20.98
N GLY A 57 -4.15 -0.29 -20.05
CA GLY A 57 -4.58 -0.38 -18.67
C GLY A 57 -6.03 0.01 -18.43
N LEU A 58 -6.48 -0.07 -17.17
CA LEU A 58 -7.84 0.36 -16.80
C LEU A 58 -7.97 1.88 -16.65
N GLY A 59 -6.87 2.60 -16.42
CA GLY A 59 -6.85 4.05 -16.21
C GLY A 59 -7.80 4.49 -15.10
N LEU A 60 -7.73 3.82 -13.96
CA LEU A 60 -8.60 4.12 -12.82
C LEU A 60 -8.22 5.48 -12.22
N ASP A 61 -9.22 6.35 -12.06
CA ASP A 61 -9.10 7.52 -11.21
C ASP A 61 -8.85 7.12 -9.74
N MET A 62 -8.41 8.07 -8.92
CA MET A 62 -8.03 7.76 -7.54
C MET A 62 -9.22 7.24 -6.72
N ALA A 63 -10.41 7.75 -6.91
CA ALA A 63 -11.59 7.30 -6.17
C ALA A 63 -11.90 5.83 -6.46
N THR A 64 -11.90 5.42 -7.72
CA THR A 64 -12.12 4.03 -8.13
C THR A 64 -10.96 3.13 -7.70
N TYR A 65 -9.72 3.59 -7.86
CA TYR A 65 -8.54 2.84 -7.45
C TYR A 65 -8.53 2.52 -5.95
N ILE A 66 -8.83 3.51 -5.10
CA ILE A 66 -8.91 3.34 -3.63
C ILE A 66 -10.03 2.37 -3.26
N ALA A 67 -11.17 2.42 -3.93
CA ALA A 67 -12.25 1.46 -3.72
C ALA A 67 -11.84 0.03 -4.12
N VAL A 68 -11.10 -0.14 -5.21
CA VAL A 68 -10.54 -1.43 -5.64
C VAL A 68 -9.56 -1.99 -4.60
N ILE A 69 -8.59 -1.19 -4.12
CA ILE A 69 -7.63 -1.63 -3.10
C ILE A 69 -8.35 -2.00 -1.80
N ARG A 70 -9.33 -1.21 -1.36
CA ARG A 70 -10.17 -1.51 -0.18
C ARG A 70 -10.91 -2.84 -0.35
N ALA A 71 -11.50 -3.09 -1.52
CA ALA A 71 -12.21 -4.33 -1.82
C ALA A 71 -11.29 -5.56 -1.74
N ILE A 72 -10.08 -5.50 -2.32
CA ILE A 72 -9.08 -6.56 -2.23
C ILE A 72 -8.66 -6.78 -0.76
N ALA A 73 -8.47 -5.71 0.01
CA ALA A 73 -8.03 -5.78 1.40
C ALA A 73 -9.05 -6.47 2.33
N ARG A 74 -10.34 -6.39 2.01
CA ARG A 74 -11.41 -7.14 2.73
C ARG A 74 -11.24 -8.65 2.63
N GLY A 75 -10.63 -9.14 1.55
CA GLY A 75 -10.31 -10.57 1.38
C GLY A 75 -8.91 -10.94 1.86
N CYS A 76 -7.91 -10.14 1.49
CA CYS A 76 -6.51 -10.38 1.84
C CYS A 76 -5.71 -9.09 1.88
N ALA A 77 -5.32 -8.68 3.10
CA ALA A 77 -4.53 -7.46 3.33
C ALA A 77 -3.19 -7.46 2.58
N SER A 78 -2.46 -8.57 2.64
CA SER A 78 -1.16 -8.72 1.97
C SER A 78 -1.27 -8.63 0.46
N THR A 79 -2.32 -9.24 -0.14
CA THR A 79 -2.57 -9.11 -1.58
C THR A 79 -2.86 -7.65 -1.96
N ALA A 80 -3.72 -6.96 -1.21
CA ALA A 80 -4.01 -5.54 -1.46
C ALA A 80 -2.78 -4.66 -1.34
N MET A 81 -1.95 -4.90 -0.33
CA MET A 81 -0.71 -4.15 -0.11
C MET A 81 0.28 -4.35 -1.27
N THR A 82 0.50 -5.59 -1.70
CA THR A 82 1.41 -5.88 -2.83
C THR A 82 0.93 -5.25 -4.13
N VAL A 83 -0.39 -5.29 -4.41
CA VAL A 83 -0.99 -4.63 -5.58
C VAL A 83 -0.84 -3.11 -5.48
N HIS A 84 -1.01 -2.55 -4.28
CA HIS A 84 -0.83 -1.11 -4.08
C HIS A 84 0.64 -0.69 -4.32
N MET A 85 1.61 -1.44 -3.80
CA MET A 85 3.04 -1.16 -4.05
C MET A 85 3.38 -1.22 -5.54
N HIS A 86 2.89 -2.25 -6.26
CA HIS A 86 3.03 -2.38 -7.70
C HIS A 86 2.40 -1.19 -8.45
N SER A 87 1.16 -0.84 -8.13
CA SER A 87 0.43 0.26 -8.77
C SER A 87 1.11 1.60 -8.57
N THR A 88 1.79 1.80 -7.44
CA THR A 88 2.54 3.03 -7.18
C THR A 88 3.75 3.16 -8.13
N VAL A 89 4.42 2.04 -8.45
CA VAL A 89 5.47 2.06 -9.48
C VAL A 89 4.91 2.45 -10.84
N MET A 90 3.74 1.94 -11.21
CA MET A 90 3.07 2.33 -12.47
C MET A 90 2.77 3.83 -12.49
N ARG A 91 2.35 4.42 -11.38
CA ARG A 91 2.14 5.87 -11.27
C ARG A 91 3.43 6.68 -11.41
N PHE A 92 4.56 6.21 -10.87
CA PHE A 92 5.85 6.85 -11.10
C PHE A 92 6.27 6.76 -12.55
N ILE A 93 6.14 5.60 -13.20
CA ILE A 93 6.45 5.45 -14.62
C ILE A 93 5.58 6.39 -15.45
N ASP A 94 4.28 6.52 -15.13
CA ASP A 94 3.41 7.44 -15.85
C ASP A 94 3.78 8.90 -15.64
N ALA A 95 4.15 9.29 -14.42
CA ALA A 95 4.44 10.68 -14.09
C ALA A 95 5.80 11.18 -14.63
N VAL A 96 6.84 10.34 -14.58
CA VAL A 96 8.22 10.78 -14.85
C VAL A 96 8.96 9.93 -15.90
N GLY A 97 8.38 8.83 -16.36
CA GLY A 97 8.99 7.97 -17.38
C GLY A 97 8.91 8.56 -18.78
N THR A 98 9.89 8.24 -19.62
CA THR A 98 9.88 8.57 -21.05
C THR A 98 8.78 7.78 -21.79
N ALA A 99 8.46 8.19 -23.03
CA ALA A 99 7.48 7.47 -23.85
C ALA A 99 7.90 6.02 -24.14
N GLU A 100 9.21 5.76 -24.29
CA GLU A 100 9.77 4.42 -24.48
C GLU A 100 9.59 3.58 -23.20
N GLN A 101 9.95 4.12 -22.04
CA GLN A 101 9.78 3.45 -20.74
C GLN A 101 8.31 3.10 -20.47
N LYS A 102 7.40 4.04 -20.72
CA LYS A 102 5.95 3.79 -20.58
C LYS A 102 5.50 2.64 -21.50
N ARG A 103 5.87 2.66 -22.78
CA ARG A 103 5.52 1.57 -23.71
C ARG A 103 6.07 0.22 -23.24
N HIS A 104 7.34 0.18 -22.86
CA HIS A 104 8.00 -1.06 -22.44
C HIS A 104 7.41 -1.61 -21.13
N TYR A 105 7.45 -0.87 -20.06
CA TYR A 105 7.06 -1.37 -18.73
C TYR A 105 5.55 -1.59 -18.58
N PHE A 106 4.72 -0.79 -19.23
CA PHE A 106 3.28 -1.03 -19.22
C PHE A 106 2.90 -2.27 -20.04
N ASP A 107 3.58 -2.53 -21.16
CA ASP A 107 3.41 -3.76 -21.92
C ASP A 107 3.79 -5.01 -21.12
N GLU A 108 4.88 -4.95 -20.35
CA GLU A 108 5.30 -6.03 -19.44
C GLU A 108 4.21 -6.37 -18.39
N VAL A 109 3.46 -5.38 -17.91
CA VAL A 109 2.35 -5.62 -16.99
C VAL A 109 1.12 -6.14 -17.72
N VAL A 110 0.67 -5.42 -18.77
CA VAL A 110 -0.59 -5.69 -19.46
C VAL A 110 -0.58 -7.05 -20.13
N ARG A 111 0.49 -7.37 -20.88
CA ARG A 111 0.56 -8.61 -21.66
C ARG A 111 1.22 -9.77 -20.92
N HIS A 112 2.15 -9.50 -20.03
CA HIS A 112 2.99 -10.53 -19.42
C HIS A 112 2.76 -10.70 -17.92
N GLY A 113 1.91 -9.87 -17.29
CA GLY A 113 1.59 -9.96 -15.85
C GLY A 113 2.77 -9.70 -14.93
N LYS A 114 3.79 -8.99 -15.41
CA LYS A 114 4.98 -8.68 -14.62
C LYS A 114 4.64 -7.74 -13.47
N LEU A 115 5.21 -8.00 -12.31
CA LEU A 115 5.03 -7.23 -11.09
C LEU A 115 6.26 -6.40 -10.77
N PHE A 116 6.04 -5.26 -10.12
CA PHE A 116 7.06 -4.29 -9.77
C PHE A 116 7.05 -4.02 -8.26
N GLY A 117 8.18 -4.25 -7.58
CA GLY A 117 8.38 -3.85 -6.19
C GLY A 117 8.87 -2.41 -6.08
N SER A 118 8.45 -1.68 -5.06
CA SER A 118 8.94 -0.31 -4.76
C SER A 118 9.66 -0.31 -3.41
N TRP A 119 10.97 -0.03 -3.41
CA TRP A 119 11.82 -0.19 -2.25
C TRP A 119 12.58 1.09 -1.90
N GLY A 120 12.07 1.81 -0.90
CA GLY A 120 12.65 3.05 -0.41
C GLY A 120 13.27 2.93 0.99
N SER A 121 12.70 2.11 1.88
CA SER A 121 13.15 2.01 3.27
C SER A 121 14.55 1.41 3.42
N GLU A 122 15.30 1.87 4.41
CA GLU A 122 16.66 1.43 4.71
C GLU A 122 16.83 1.17 6.21
N PRO A 123 17.74 0.28 6.64
CA PRO A 123 17.88 -0.09 8.06
C PRO A 123 18.22 1.08 8.98
N ALA A 124 19.09 2.00 8.54
CA ALA A 124 19.60 3.10 9.37
C ALA A 124 18.87 4.43 9.14
N VAL A 125 18.01 4.53 8.13
CA VAL A 125 17.35 5.78 7.74
C VAL A 125 15.85 5.70 7.95
N SER A 126 15.26 6.72 8.56
CA SER A 126 13.82 6.81 8.77
C SER A 126 13.15 7.70 7.72
N LEU A 127 12.42 7.08 6.80
CA LEU A 127 11.58 7.80 5.81
C LEU A 127 10.50 8.68 6.46
N SER A 128 10.15 8.45 7.72
CA SER A 128 9.25 9.32 8.47
C SER A 128 9.88 10.65 8.90
N ARG A 129 11.20 10.76 8.84
CA ARG A 129 11.96 11.94 9.27
C ARG A 129 12.64 12.66 8.13
N THR A 130 13.16 11.91 7.18
CA THR A 130 13.98 12.44 6.09
C THR A 130 13.89 11.51 4.88
N LEU A 131 14.14 12.05 3.69
CA LEU A 131 14.33 11.26 2.46
C LEU A 131 15.81 10.91 2.19
N LEU A 132 16.69 11.12 3.16
CA LEU A 132 18.09 10.70 3.00
C LEU A 132 18.15 9.21 2.66
N MET A 133 19.02 8.86 1.71
CA MET A 133 19.25 7.48 1.27
C MET A 133 20.73 7.16 1.46
N GLU A 134 20.99 5.97 2.00
CA GLU A 134 22.35 5.38 2.06
C GLU A 134 22.62 4.48 0.86
N THR A 135 21.57 3.97 0.20
CA THR A 135 21.68 3.29 -1.08
C THR A 135 22.08 4.30 -2.15
N VAL A 136 23.25 4.11 -2.72
CA VAL A 136 23.86 5.05 -3.66
C VAL A 136 23.78 4.50 -5.08
N ILE A 137 23.50 5.38 -6.03
CA ILE A 137 23.65 5.12 -7.45
C ILE A 137 24.77 6.02 -8.01
N ARG A 138 25.74 5.43 -8.66
CA ARG A 138 26.87 6.14 -9.27
C ARG A 138 27.00 5.84 -10.76
N ARG A 139 27.56 6.79 -11.50
CA ARG A 139 27.84 6.61 -12.92
C ARG A 139 29.04 5.66 -13.11
N ASP A 140 28.93 4.81 -14.11
CA ASP A 140 29.95 3.85 -14.54
C ASP A 140 30.07 3.94 -16.07
N PRO A 141 31.22 3.62 -16.71
CA PRO A 141 31.35 3.69 -18.17
C PRO A 141 30.28 2.91 -18.95
N SER A 142 29.67 1.90 -18.36
CA SER A 142 28.64 1.05 -18.98
C SER A 142 27.21 1.37 -18.54
N GLY A 143 26.97 2.50 -17.82
CA GLY A 143 25.67 2.90 -17.32
C GLY A 143 25.71 3.38 -15.87
N TYR A 144 25.04 2.68 -14.98
CA TYR A 144 24.97 3.02 -13.56
C TYR A 144 25.16 1.78 -12.69
N VAL A 145 25.63 1.98 -11.48
CA VAL A 145 25.84 0.93 -10.49
C VAL A 145 25.19 1.32 -9.18
N ILE A 146 24.47 0.39 -8.58
CA ILE A 146 23.75 0.56 -7.30
C ILE A 146 24.45 -0.28 -6.24
N ASP A 147 24.75 0.35 -5.10
CA ASP A 147 25.24 -0.27 -3.89
C ASP A 147 24.43 0.20 -2.68
N GLY A 148 24.06 -0.73 -1.78
CA GLY A 148 23.33 -0.41 -0.56
C GLY A 148 22.46 -1.54 -0.05
N VAL A 149 21.59 -1.21 0.93
CA VAL A 149 20.68 -2.17 1.55
C VAL A 149 19.27 -1.55 1.65
N LYS A 150 18.28 -2.26 1.16
CA LYS A 150 16.87 -1.92 1.36
C LYS A 150 16.22 -2.82 2.39
N HIS A 151 15.28 -2.26 3.14
CA HIS A 151 14.52 -2.93 4.19
C HIS A 151 13.02 -2.89 3.89
N PHE A 152 12.26 -3.89 4.37
CA PHE A 152 10.84 -4.02 4.03
C PHE A 152 10.59 -4.08 2.51
N CYS A 153 11.36 -4.94 1.82
CA CYS A 153 11.32 -5.09 0.37
C CYS A 153 10.11 -5.92 -0.09
N THR A 154 8.94 -5.32 -0.03
CA THR A 154 7.66 -5.96 -0.41
C THR A 154 7.76 -6.62 -1.79
N MET A 155 7.25 -7.86 -1.89
CA MET A 155 7.31 -8.73 -3.08
C MET A 155 8.73 -9.18 -3.48
N ALA A 156 9.70 -9.16 -2.57
CA ALA A 156 11.01 -9.76 -2.87
C ALA A 156 10.84 -11.22 -3.32
N LEU A 157 11.65 -11.65 -4.28
CA LEU A 157 11.58 -12.96 -4.94
C LEU A 157 10.25 -13.28 -5.66
N GLY A 158 9.30 -12.34 -5.71
CA GLY A 158 8.02 -12.51 -6.40
C GLY A 158 7.78 -11.50 -7.52
N ALA A 159 8.30 -10.28 -7.39
CA ALA A 159 8.24 -9.29 -8.46
C ALA A 159 9.27 -9.55 -9.55
N SER A 160 9.02 -9.04 -10.76
CA SER A 160 9.90 -9.17 -11.92
C SER A 160 10.89 -8.01 -12.04
N TYR A 161 10.53 -6.85 -11.49
CA TYR A 161 11.33 -5.63 -11.46
C TYR A 161 11.29 -5.00 -10.07
N TYR A 162 12.38 -4.36 -9.69
CA TYR A 162 12.48 -3.59 -8.47
C TYR A 162 12.75 -2.12 -8.79
N MET A 163 11.86 -1.24 -8.33
CA MET A 163 12.11 0.20 -8.32
C MET A 163 12.86 0.54 -7.03
N VAL A 164 14.14 0.80 -7.17
CA VAL A 164 15.05 1.09 -6.06
C VAL A 164 15.20 2.61 -5.93
N TRP A 165 14.95 3.13 -4.74
CA TRP A 165 15.16 4.54 -4.42
C TRP A 165 16.61 4.74 -4.00
N CYS A 166 17.35 5.58 -4.73
CA CYS A 166 18.78 5.77 -4.53
C CYS A 166 19.10 7.27 -4.37
N ALA A 167 20.18 7.57 -3.65
CA ALA A 167 20.83 8.86 -3.75
C ALA A 167 21.88 8.83 -4.87
N LEU A 168 21.99 9.87 -5.69
CA LEU A 168 23.16 10.07 -6.52
C LEU A 168 24.41 10.18 -5.64
N GLU A 169 25.51 9.59 -6.07
CA GLU A 169 26.79 9.65 -5.36
C GLU A 169 27.18 11.10 -5.02
N GLY A 170 27.46 11.36 -3.74
CA GLY A 170 27.78 12.68 -3.22
C GLY A 170 26.58 13.61 -3.05
N GLY A 171 25.36 13.19 -3.40
CA GLY A 171 24.15 13.99 -3.25
C GLY A 171 23.64 14.03 -1.81
N THR A 172 23.50 15.22 -1.24
CA THR A 172 22.98 15.44 0.12
C THR A 172 21.59 16.06 0.15
N ASP A 173 21.20 16.72 -0.93
CA ASP A 173 19.86 17.31 -1.11
C ASP A 173 19.01 16.35 -1.97
N MET A 174 18.11 15.60 -1.34
CA MET A 174 17.27 14.62 -2.05
C MET A 174 16.30 15.26 -3.05
N ALA A 175 15.98 16.53 -2.92
CA ALA A 175 15.22 17.26 -3.95
C ALA A 175 15.94 17.27 -5.31
N LYS A 176 17.26 17.05 -5.32
CA LYS A 176 18.12 17.05 -6.51
C LYS A 176 18.88 15.76 -6.71
N ALA A 177 18.90 14.88 -5.72
CA ALA A 177 19.72 13.68 -5.70
C ALA A 177 18.93 12.38 -5.65
N LEU A 178 17.63 12.42 -5.31
CA LEU A 178 16.81 11.20 -5.31
C LEU A 178 16.60 10.71 -6.73
N GLN A 179 17.09 9.50 -7.00
CA GLN A 179 16.91 8.81 -8.28
C GLN A 179 16.13 7.52 -8.07
N LEU A 180 15.12 7.29 -8.90
CA LEU A 180 14.43 6.01 -8.99
C LEU A 180 15.05 5.19 -10.11
N ALA A 181 15.49 3.95 -9.78
CA ALA A 181 16.06 3.03 -10.75
C ALA A 181 15.23 1.75 -10.81
N LEU A 182 14.79 1.37 -12.01
CA LEU A 182 14.18 0.08 -12.29
C LEU A 182 15.27 -0.92 -12.65
N VAL A 183 15.33 -2.03 -11.90
CA VAL A 183 16.26 -3.13 -12.16
C VAL A 183 15.51 -4.44 -12.28
N PRO A 184 15.89 -5.34 -13.22
CA PRO A 184 15.35 -6.70 -13.27
C PRO A 184 15.63 -7.45 -11.95
N ALA A 185 14.70 -8.28 -11.51
CA ALA A 185 14.80 -8.99 -10.25
C ALA A 185 15.94 -10.05 -10.23
N ASP A 186 16.36 -10.50 -11.40
CA ASP A 186 17.44 -11.45 -11.62
C ASP A 186 18.80 -10.78 -11.90
N ALA A 187 18.89 -9.45 -11.74
CA ALA A 187 20.14 -8.73 -11.96
C ALA A 187 21.23 -9.22 -10.98
N PRO A 188 22.46 -9.51 -11.50
CA PRO A 188 23.58 -9.93 -10.65
C PRO A 188 23.88 -8.89 -9.55
N GLY A 189 24.19 -9.38 -8.34
CA GLY A 189 24.50 -8.53 -7.18
C GLY A 189 23.30 -8.22 -6.28
N ILE A 190 22.09 -8.66 -6.63
CA ILE A 190 20.91 -8.60 -5.75
C ILE A 190 20.89 -9.85 -4.88
N ALA A 191 20.86 -9.66 -3.55
CA ALA A 191 20.84 -10.76 -2.59
C ALA A 191 19.86 -10.48 -1.44
N THR A 192 19.22 -11.52 -0.93
CA THR A 192 18.40 -11.47 0.29
C THR A 192 18.65 -12.69 1.15
N ASP A 193 18.57 -12.54 2.48
CA ASP A 193 18.59 -13.66 3.41
C ASP A 193 17.26 -14.42 3.49
N GLY A 194 16.22 -13.90 2.82
CA GLY A 194 14.89 -14.50 2.76
C GLY A 194 14.14 -14.52 4.09
N LYS A 195 14.64 -13.83 5.13
CA LYS A 195 14.02 -13.83 6.46
C LYS A 195 12.87 -12.83 6.52
N TRP A 196 11.66 -13.37 6.62
CA TRP A 196 10.45 -12.58 6.82
C TRP A 196 9.53 -13.26 7.82
N ASP A 197 9.83 -13.10 9.10
CA ASP A 197 9.02 -13.62 10.21
C ASP A 197 8.50 -12.47 11.06
N THR A 198 7.32 -11.99 10.72
CA THR A 198 6.69 -10.80 11.30
C THR A 198 5.37 -11.13 11.97
N LEU A 199 4.89 -10.20 12.80
CA LEU A 199 3.61 -10.31 13.50
C LEU A 199 2.45 -10.52 12.51
N GLY A 200 2.35 -9.69 11.48
CA GLY A 200 1.33 -9.71 10.43
C GLY A 200 1.89 -9.29 9.09
N MET A 201 1.04 -9.17 8.08
CA MET A 201 1.44 -8.90 6.70
C MET A 201 2.44 -9.94 6.17
N ARG A 202 2.35 -11.16 6.68
CA ARG A 202 3.32 -12.22 6.42
C ARG A 202 3.41 -12.57 4.93
N ALA A 203 2.29 -12.50 4.22
CA ALA A 203 2.23 -12.79 2.79
C ALA A 203 2.65 -11.61 1.87
N THR A 204 3.21 -10.53 2.42
CA THR A 204 3.88 -9.52 1.57
C THR A 204 5.32 -9.88 1.24
N PHE A 205 5.89 -10.86 1.94
CA PHE A 205 7.26 -11.32 1.85
C PHE A 205 8.24 -10.17 1.60
N SER A 206 8.58 -9.46 2.67
CA SER A 206 9.29 -8.16 2.59
C SER A 206 10.64 -8.17 3.32
N PRO A 207 11.54 -9.13 3.06
CA PRO A 207 12.85 -9.21 3.71
C PRO A 207 13.73 -8.00 3.39
N SER A 208 14.92 -7.95 3.97
CA SER A 208 15.98 -7.05 3.54
C SER A 208 16.63 -7.55 2.26
N VAL A 209 17.03 -6.62 1.39
CA VAL A 209 17.73 -6.90 0.13
C VAL A 209 18.99 -6.05 0.05
N THR A 210 20.09 -6.70 -0.26
CA THR A 210 21.40 -6.07 -0.47
C THR A 210 21.66 -5.93 -1.97
N PHE A 211 22.18 -4.78 -2.36
CA PHE A 211 22.64 -4.46 -3.70
C PHE A 211 24.15 -4.30 -3.64
N THR A 212 24.90 -5.12 -4.39
CA THR A 212 26.36 -5.08 -4.46
C THR A 212 26.77 -5.00 -5.92
N GLY A 213 27.16 -3.82 -6.37
CA GLY A 213 27.56 -3.59 -7.74
C GLY A 213 26.46 -3.88 -8.77
N VAL A 214 25.18 -3.69 -8.41
CA VAL A 214 24.05 -4.00 -9.29
C VAL A 214 23.99 -3.00 -10.44
N ARG A 215 24.06 -3.51 -11.67
CA ARG A 215 24.01 -2.66 -12.86
C ARG A 215 22.57 -2.22 -13.16
N ALA A 216 22.41 -0.91 -13.31
CA ALA A 216 21.19 -0.31 -13.82
C ALA A 216 21.49 0.30 -15.21
N ALA A 217 20.70 -0.07 -16.20
CA ALA A 217 20.79 0.54 -17.52
C ALA A 217 20.31 1.99 -17.47
N ALA A 218 20.78 2.84 -18.35
CA ALA A 218 20.38 4.26 -18.38
C ALA A 218 18.87 4.42 -18.65
N ASP A 219 18.28 3.55 -19.42
CA ASP A 219 16.84 3.48 -19.70
C ASP A 219 16.02 2.89 -18.55
N GLY A 220 16.66 2.35 -17.51
CA GLY A 220 16.02 1.95 -16.26
C GLY A 220 15.86 3.10 -15.25
N LEU A 221 16.47 4.28 -15.49
CA LEU A 221 16.32 5.43 -14.60
C LEU A 221 15.03 6.19 -14.92
N LEU A 222 14.18 6.41 -13.90
CA LEU A 222 12.92 7.12 -14.05
C LEU A 222 13.07 8.61 -13.75
N GLY A 223 12.87 9.44 -14.77
CA GLY A 223 12.94 10.87 -14.68
C GLY A 223 14.32 11.41 -14.32
N ASP A 224 14.44 12.73 -14.25
CA ASP A 224 15.63 13.41 -13.74
C ASP A 224 15.76 13.25 -12.22
N PRO A 225 16.97 13.35 -11.65
CA PRO A 225 17.14 13.33 -10.20
C PRO A 225 16.26 14.36 -9.49
N GLY A 226 15.53 13.93 -8.47
CA GLY A 226 14.57 14.74 -7.73
C GLY A 226 13.17 14.85 -8.37
N ALA A 227 12.98 14.47 -9.63
CA ALA A 227 11.67 14.58 -10.31
C ALA A 227 10.55 13.83 -9.57
N ALA A 228 10.85 12.66 -9.00
CA ALA A 228 9.88 11.85 -8.28
C ALA A 228 9.21 12.56 -7.08
N ILE A 229 9.89 13.55 -6.47
CA ILE A 229 9.38 14.32 -5.34
C ILE A 229 8.35 15.37 -5.80
N GLN A 230 8.39 15.77 -7.06
CA GLN A 230 7.62 16.90 -7.58
C GLN A 230 6.25 16.50 -8.18
N VAL A 231 5.93 15.20 -8.23
CA VAL A 231 4.78 14.70 -8.99
C VAL A 231 3.61 14.20 -8.14
N GLY A 232 3.69 14.31 -6.81
CA GLY A 232 2.59 13.94 -5.90
C GLY A 232 2.33 12.43 -5.77
N VAL A 233 3.13 11.57 -6.40
CA VAL A 233 2.95 10.11 -6.31
C VAL A 233 3.34 9.58 -4.94
N ILE A 234 4.31 10.20 -4.26
CA ILE A 234 4.75 9.80 -2.91
C ILE A 234 3.59 9.87 -1.92
N GLU A 235 2.77 10.90 -1.99
CA GLU A 235 1.60 11.07 -1.12
C GLU A 235 0.56 9.97 -1.32
N SER A 236 0.46 9.41 -2.53
CA SER A 236 -0.49 8.35 -2.84
C SER A 236 -0.23 7.04 -2.08
N PHE A 237 1.00 6.80 -1.60
CA PHE A 237 1.28 5.65 -0.72
C PHE A 237 0.40 5.68 0.53
N ALA A 238 0.34 6.82 1.21
CA ALA A 238 -0.44 6.95 2.44
C ALA A 238 -1.95 6.77 2.20
N LEU A 239 -2.46 7.27 1.06
CA LEU A 239 -3.88 7.10 0.72
C LEU A 239 -4.23 5.63 0.42
N GLY A 240 -3.37 4.91 -0.30
CA GLY A 240 -3.57 3.48 -0.55
C GLY A 240 -3.41 2.63 0.71
N TYR A 241 -2.50 2.97 1.61
CA TYR A 241 -2.42 2.33 2.93
C TYR A 241 -3.73 2.51 3.71
N ALA A 242 -4.32 3.71 3.70
CA ALA A 242 -5.62 3.96 4.32
C ALA A 242 -6.72 3.04 3.79
N ALA A 243 -6.74 2.78 2.48
CA ALA A 243 -7.68 1.83 1.86
C ALA A 243 -7.46 0.39 2.36
N VAL A 244 -6.21 -0.05 2.47
CA VAL A 244 -5.88 -1.38 3.02
C VAL A 244 -6.34 -1.49 4.47
N TYR A 245 -6.06 -0.50 5.32
CA TYR A 245 -6.42 -0.51 6.74
C TYR A 245 -7.93 -0.56 6.95
N LEU A 246 -8.65 0.27 6.19
CA LEU A 246 -10.12 0.27 6.25
C LEU A 246 -10.70 -1.08 5.81
N GLY A 247 -10.21 -1.66 4.72
CA GLY A 247 -10.66 -2.97 4.24
C GLY A 247 -10.43 -4.11 5.25
N ILE A 248 -9.29 -4.12 5.95
CA ILE A 248 -9.02 -5.06 7.05
C ILE A 248 -10.05 -4.89 8.16
N ALA A 249 -10.29 -3.65 8.61
CA ALA A 249 -11.20 -3.37 9.72
C ALA A 249 -12.66 -3.73 9.38
N GLU A 250 -13.09 -3.44 8.17
CA GLU A 250 -14.43 -3.81 7.67
C GLU A 250 -14.62 -5.32 7.61
N SER A 251 -13.62 -6.05 7.12
CA SER A 251 -13.68 -7.52 7.09
C SER A 251 -13.76 -8.10 8.50
N ALA A 252 -13.01 -7.54 9.44
CA ALA A 252 -13.04 -7.95 10.84
C ALA A 252 -14.43 -7.72 11.47
N LEU A 253 -15.03 -6.53 11.25
CA LEU A 253 -16.38 -6.25 11.76
C LEU A 253 -17.43 -7.14 11.10
N ALA A 254 -17.35 -7.36 9.78
CA ALA A 254 -18.28 -8.25 9.07
C ALA A 254 -18.23 -9.67 9.63
N PHE A 255 -17.05 -10.20 9.94
CA PHE A 255 -16.88 -11.47 10.63
C PHE A 255 -17.54 -11.47 12.02
N ALA A 256 -17.32 -10.42 12.83
CA ALA A 256 -17.90 -10.32 14.17
C ALA A 256 -19.45 -10.29 14.12
N LEU A 257 -20.02 -9.58 13.14
CA LEU A 257 -21.47 -9.53 12.92
C LEU A 257 -22.04 -10.91 12.59
N ASP A 258 -21.44 -11.64 11.67
CA ASP A 258 -21.86 -12.99 11.30
C ASP A 258 -21.73 -13.95 12.47
N TYR A 259 -20.59 -13.90 13.16
CA TYR A 259 -20.33 -14.72 14.35
C TYR A 259 -21.37 -14.45 15.46
N ALA A 260 -21.63 -13.20 15.80
CA ALA A 260 -22.58 -12.85 16.86
C ALA A 260 -24.00 -13.33 16.56
N LYS A 261 -24.43 -13.30 15.29
CA LYS A 261 -25.73 -13.80 14.84
C LYS A 261 -25.84 -15.34 14.93
N LYS A 262 -24.77 -16.06 14.61
CA LYS A 262 -24.75 -17.51 14.53
C LYS A 262 -24.41 -18.20 15.86
N ARG A 263 -23.65 -17.54 16.71
CA ARG A 263 -23.20 -18.12 17.99
C ARG A 263 -24.30 -18.07 19.03
N VAL A 264 -24.75 -19.23 19.48
CA VAL A 264 -25.72 -19.39 20.57
C VAL A 264 -25.00 -19.74 21.88
N VAL A 265 -25.39 -19.11 22.99
CA VAL A 265 -24.86 -19.34 24.34
C VAL A 265 -25.88 -20.10 25.18
N LYS A 266 -25.39 -21.08 25.92
CA LYS A 266 -26.16 -21.88 26.89
C LYS A 266 -25.94 -21.32 28.30
N PRO A 267 -26.89 -21.50 29.25
CA PRO A 267 -28.12 -22.30 29.12
C PRO A 267 -29.29 -21.59 28.43
N GLU A 268 -29.24 -20.28 28.23
CA GLU A 268 -30.33 -19.42 27.77
C GLU A 268 -30.73 -19.69 26.31
N ASN A 269 -29.87 -20.35 25.52
CA ASN A 269 -30.04 -20.62 24.10
C ASN A 269 -30.34 -19.39 23.26
N ILE A 270 -29.68 -18.26 23.58
CA ILE A 270 -29.79 -16.99 22.87
C ILE A 270 -28.53 -16.73 22.02
N ALA A 271 -28.72 -16.01 20.91
CA ALA A 271 -27.60 -15.58 20.10
C ALA A 271 -26.80 -14.51 20.82
N VAL A 272 -25.46 -14.50 20.64
CA VAL A 272 -24.56 -13.45 21.18
C VAL A 272 -25.02 -12.06 20.74
N ALA A 273 -25.61 -11.93 19.55
CA ALA A 273 -26.17 -10.68 19.04
C ALA A 273 -27.31 -10.10 19.89
N ALA A 274 -27.92 -10.89 20.76
CA ALA A 274 -28.98 -10.42 21.68
C ALA A 274 -28.43 -9.73 22.94
N ASP A 275 -27.13 -9.87 23.22
CA ASP A 275 -26.49 -9.21 24.37
C ASP A 275 -26.38 -7.69 24.12
N PRO A 276 -26.97 -6.83 25.02
CA PRO A 276 -26.90 -5.37 24.87
C PRO A 276 -25.47 -4.83 24.87
N THR A 277 -24.53 -5.47 25.55
CA THR A 277 -23.10 -5.07 25.55
C THR A 277 -22.48 -5.30 24.18
N VAL A 278 -22.77 -6.43 23.56
CA VAL A 278 -22.31 -6.74 22.19
C VAL A 278 -22.93 -5.76 21.18
N GLN A 279 -24.25 -5.49 21.31
CA GLN A 279 -24.92 -4.52 20.45
C GLN A 279 -24.30 -3.12 20.54
N ARG A 280 -23.97 -2.67 21.77
CA ARG A 280 -23.30 -1.39 21.98
C ARG A 280 -21.91 -1.36 21.36
N HIS A 281 -21.10 -2.40 21.52
CA HIS A 281 -19.79 -2.49 20.88
C HIS A 281 -19.89 -2.46 19.36
N ILE A 282 -20.79 -3.25 18.79
CA ILE A 282 -21.00 -3.28 17.33
C ILE A 282 -21.45 -1.90 16.82
N GLY A 283 -22.36 -1.23 17.52
CA GLY A 283 -22.84 0.11 17.16
C GLY A 283 -21.70 1.14 17.15
N GLU A 284 -20.83 1.13 18.17
CA GLU A 284 -19.65 1.99 18.24
C GLU A 284 -18.71 1.75 17.06
N LEU A 285 -18.38 0.47 16.80
CA LEU A 285 -17.45 0.09 15.73
C LEU A 285 -17.99 0.47 14.33
N ALA A 286 -19.29 0.24 14.10
CA ALA A 286 -19.94 0.60 12.83
C ALA A 286 -19.88 2.11 12.58
N ALA A 287 -20.26 2.93 13.58
CA ALA A 287 -20.22 4.38 13.46
C ALA A 287 -18.81 4.94 13.20
N GLN A 288 -17.78 4.38 13.86
CA GLN A 288 -16.39 4.79 13.65
C GLN A 288 -15.87 4.39 12.26
N LEU A 289 -16.20 3.19 11.78
CA LEU A 289 -15.84 2.74 10.43
C LEU A 289 -16.51 3.60 9.35
N ASP A 290 -17.78 3.95 9.51
CA ASP A 290 -18.49 4.83 8.58
C ASP A 290 -17.80 6.20 8.50
N ALA A 291 -17.42 6.78 9.63
CA ALA A 291 -16.68 8.05 9.66
C ALA A 291 -15.32 7.96 8.94
N ALA A 292 -14.55 6.91 9.19
CA ALA A 292 -13.27 6.70 8.51
C ALA A 292 -13.45 6.46 7.00
N ALA A 293 -14.48 5.70 6.61
CA ALA A 293 -14.80 5.44 5.21
C ALA A 293 -15.20 6.71 4.45
N LEU A 294 -15.98 7.60 5.07
CA LEU A 294 -16.36 8.89 4.49
C LEU A 294 -15.15 9.80 4.26
N VAL A 295 -14.24 9.89 5.22
CA VAL A 295 -13.02 10.70 5.07
C VAL A 295 -12.10 10.12 4.00
N LEU A 296 -11.94 8.80 3.92
CA LEU A 296 -11.17 8.17 2.85
C LEU A 296 -11.80 8.42 1.48
N ALA A 297 -13.13 8.28 1.37
CA ALA A 297 -13.84 8.51 0.12
C ALA A 297 -13.75 9.97 -0.35
N ASP A 298 -13.90 10.95 0.57
CA ASP A 298 -13.72 12.37 0.26
C ASP A 298 -12.28 12.67 -0.21
N SER A 299 -11.28 12.16 0.53
CA SER A 299 -9.87 12.35 0.16
C SER A 299 -9.56 11.78 -1.23
N ALA A 300 -10.09 10.60 -1.55
CA ALA A 300 -9.90 9.96 -2.85
C ALA A 300 -10.64 10.69 -3.98
N ALA A 301 -11.86 11.18 -3.73
CA ALA A 301 -12.65 11.91 -4.73
C ALA A 301 -12.04 13.26 -5.11
N ARG A 302 -11.39 13.92 -4.15
CA ARG A 302 -10.72 15.21 -4.38
C ARG A 302 -9.35 15.09 -5.01
N TRP A 303 -8.74 13.90 -4.98
CA TRP A 303 -7.32 13.67 -5.30
C TRP A 303 -6.88 14.16 -6.68
N ASP A 304 -7.62 13.76 -7.71
CA ASP A 304 -7.23 14.02 -9.10
C ASP A 304 -7.38 15.51 -9.50
N GLY A 305 -8.17 16.27 -8.75
CA GLY A 305 -8.34 17.71 -8.91
C GLY A 305 -7.57 18.57 -7.91
N ALA A 306 -6.86 17.95 -6.95
CA ALA A 306 -6.17 18.68 -5.89
C ALA A 306 -4.81 19.21 -6.33
N ASP A 307 -4.40 20.35 -5.78
CA ASP A 307 -3.04 20.84 -5.92
C ASP A 307 -2.06 19.96 -5.13
N LEU A 308 -0.79 19.96 -5.54
CA LEU A 308 0.26 19.16 -4.89
C LEU A 308 0.38 19.42 -3.38
N THR A 309 0.09 20.63 -2.93
CA THR A 309 0.12 21.02 -1.51
C THR A 309 -1.04 20.43 -0.70
N GLU A 310 -2.13 20.04 -1.35
CA GLU A 310 -3.30 19.44 -0.71
C GLU A 310 -3.20 17.92 -0.57
N LEU A 311 -2.40 17.25 -1.43
CA LEU A 311 -2.31 15.78 -1.45
C LEU A 311 -1.83 15.19 -0.11
N GLY A 312 -0.81 15.80 0.49
CA GLY A 312 -0.31 15.39 1.80
C GLY A 312 -1.38 15.49 2.91
N PRO A 313 -2.04 16.65 3.11
CA PRO A 313 -3.15 16.79 4.04
C PRO A 313 -4.29 15.79 3.82
N LEU A 314 -4.72 15.55 2.58
CA LEU A 314 -5.76 14.57 2.25
C LEU A 314 -5.35 13.16 2.65
N ALA A 315 -4.14 12.72 2.25
CA ALA A 315 -3.63 11.39 2.55
C ALA A 315 -3.42 11.17 4.06
N ASN A 316 -2.85 12.16 4.77
CA ASN A 316 -2.56 12.05 6.19
C ASN A 316 -3.84 11.93 7.05
N ARG A 317 -4.90 12.71 6.74
CA ARG A 317 -6.18 12.61 7.44
C ARG A 317 -6.82 11.24 7.25
N ALA A 318 -6.88 10.76 6.01
CA ALA A 318 -7.43 9.45 5.68
C ALA A 318 -6.65 8.33 6.37
N LYS A 319 -5.31 8.33 6.27
CA LYS A 319 -4.47 7.31 6.88
C LYS A 319 -4.53 7.34 8.41
N TYR A 320 -4.50 8.52 9.03
CA TYR A 320 -4.61 8.66 10.48
C TYR A 320 -5.92 8.04 11.00
N LEU A 321 -7.05 8.44 10.45
CA LEU A 321 -8.35 7.93 10.90
C LEU A 321 -8.49 6.43 10.67
N THR A 322 -8.10 5.92 9.52
CA THR A 322 -8.16 4.48 9.25
C THR A 322 -7.16 3.67 10.11
N THR A 323 -6.06 4.28 10.56
CA THR A 323 -5.13 3.69 11.52
C THR A 323 -5.80 3.54 12.90
N GLU A 324 -6.29 4.64 13.48
CA GLU A 324 -6.86 4.65 14.83
C GLU A 324 -8.13 3.79 14.91
N VAL A 325 -9.06 4.03 13.99
CA VAL A 325 -10.31 3.26 13.93
C VAL A 325 -10.04 1.78 13.66
N GLY A 326 -9.13 1.49 12.74
CA GLY A 326 -8.81 0.11 12.40
C GLY A 326 -8.18 -0.66 13.56
N LEU A 327 -7.23 -0.06 14.30
CA LEU A 327 -6.65 -0.67 15.51
C LEU A 327 -7.72 -0.92 16.57
N HIS A 328 -8.61 0.04 16.79
CA HIS A 328 -9.73 -0.11 17.72
C HIS A 328 -10.67 -1.24 17.29
N VAL A 329 -11.11 -1.25 16.04
CA VAL A 329 -12.03 -2.25 15.50
C VAL A 329 -11.45 -3.65 15.60
N THR A 330 -10.23 -3.87 15.08
CA THR A 330 -9.63 -5.22 15.06
C THR A 330 -9.37 -5.78 16.46
N SER A 331 -8.96 -4.92 17.41
CA SER A 331 -8.83 -5.29 18.81
C SER A 331 -10.18 -5.62 19.46
N LYS A 332 -11.19 -4.77 19.25
CA LYS A 332 -12.51 -4.91 19.86
C LYS A 332 -13.27 -6.13 19.29
N VAL A 333 -13.08 -6.44 18.00
CA VAL A 333 -13.66 -7.63 17.37
C VAL A 333 -13.23 -8.91 18.08
N ILE A 334 -11.95 -9.04 18.47
CA ILE A 334 -11.48 -10.20 19.26
C ILE A 334 -12.24 -10.28 20.58
N GLN A 335 -12.49 -9.15 21.25
CA GLN A 335 -13.26 -9.09 22.49
C GLN A 335 -14.73 -9.49 22.29
N VAL A 336 -15.38 -9.07 21.21
CA VAL A 336 -16.77 -9.40 20.86
C VAL A 336 -16.91 -10.91 20.56
N VAL A 337 -15.94 -11.49 19.86
CA VAL A 337 -15.89 -12.92 19.55
C VAL A 337 -15.53 -13.76 20.80
N GLY A 338 -14.86 -13.14 21.77
CA GLY A 338 -14.37 -13.78 22.98
C GLY A 338 -13.11 -14.63 22.74
N GLY A 339 -12.77 -15.53 23.67
CA GLY A 339 -11.54 -16.33 23.60
C GLY A 339 -11.30 -17.09 22.28
N ARG A 340 -12.37 -17.41 21.55
CA ARG A 340 -12.25 -18.00 20.21
C ARG A 340 -11.64 -17.05 19.19
N GLY A 341 -11.80 -15.73 19.34
CA GLY A 341 -11.20 -14.75 18.47
C GLY A 341 -9.67 -14.82 18.36
N ALA A 342 -9.02 -15.49 19.31
CA ALA A 342 -7.58 -15.74 19.30
C ALA A 342 -7.13 -16.99 18.52
N TYR A 343 -8.07 -17.85 18.09
CA TYR A 343 -7.72 -19.03 17.30
C TYR A 343 -7.45 -18.67 15.84
N LYS A 344 -6.40 -19.28 15.26
CA LYS A 344 -5.99 -19.07 13.86
C LYS A 344 -6.98 -19.58 12.82
N GLU A 345 -7.96 -20.39 13.22
CA GLU A 345 -9.09 -20.82 12.37
C GLU A 345 -10.05 -19.66 12.04
N PHE A 346 -10.03 -18.57 12.83
CA PHE A 346 -10.86 -17.38 12.62
C PHE A 346 -10.04 -16.22 12.03
N PRO A 347 -10.63 -15.39 11.17
CA PRO A 347 -9.91 -14.28 10.55
C PRO A 347 -9.60 -13.12 11.51
N ALA A 348 -10.20 -13.08 12.70
CA ALA A 348 -10.09 -11.96 13.64
C ALA A 348 -8.64 -11.72 14.10
N GLU A 349 -7.91 -12.79 14.49
CA GLU A 349 -6.54 -12.67 14.96
C GLU A 349 -5.60 -12.22 13.85
N ARG A 350 -5.80 -12.69 12.60
CA ARG A 350 -5.02 -12.26 11.45
C ARG A 350 -5.29 -10.80 11.12
N ALA A 351 -6.56 -10.36 11.12
CA ALA A 351 -6.91 -8.97 10.89
C ALA A 351 -6.22 -8.04 11.90
N PHE A 352 -6.19 -8.44 13.18
CA PHE A 352 -5.47 -7.68 14.23
C PHE A 352 -3.96 -7.62 13.96
N ARG A 353 -3.30 -8.75 13.64
CA ARG A 353 -1.87 -8.82 13.36
C ARG A 353 -1.50 -8.02 12.10
N ASP A 354 -2.27 -8.19 11.04
CA ASP A 354 -2.03 -7.51 9.77
C ASP A 354 -2.17 -6.01 9.93
N LEU A 355 -3.26 -5.54 10.56
CA LEU A 355 -3.48 -4.12 10.76
C LEU A 355 -2.40 -3.51 11.67
N ARG A 356 -2.07 -4.17 12.80
CA ARG A 356 -1.03 -3.64 13.69
C ARG A 356 0.32 -3.50 12.98
N THR A 357 0.65 -4.44 12.12
CA THR A 357 1.88 -4.37 11.30
C THR A 357 1.80 -3.24 10.28
N CYS A 358 0.69 -3.11 9.55
CA CYS A 358 0.46 -2.06 8.56
C CYS A 358 0.63 -0.65 9.12
N THR A 359 0.13 -0.40 10.35
CA THR A 359 0.14 0.94 10.94
C THR A 359 1.54 1.48 11.28
N LEU A 360 2.55 0.62 11.19
CA LEU A 360 3.97 1.02 11.35
C LEU A 360 4.59 1.60 10.07
N MET A 361 3.90 1.50 8.93
CA MET A 361 4.39 2.04 7.66
C MET A 361 4.42 3.58 7.68
N PRO A 362 5.45 4.20 7.06
CA PRO A 362 5.52 5.67 6.97
C PRO A 362 4.38 6.28 6.12
N PRO A 363 3.95 7.53 6.45
CA PRO A 363 4.30 8.28 7.63
C PRO A 363 3.71 7.69 8.91
N THR A 364 4.42 7.75 10.03
CA THR A 364 3.92 7.29 11.34
C THR A 364 2.82 8.20 11.88
N VAL A 365 2.03 7.70 12.86
CA VAL A 365 0.92 8.46 13.48
C VAL A 365 1.36 9.85 13.93
N ASP A 366 2.49 9.95 14.66
CA ASP A 366 2.98 11.24 15.16
C ASP A 366 3.31 12.21 14.02
N ARG A 367 3.88 11.73 12.92
CA ARG A 367 4.19 12.55 11.74
C ARG A 367 2.94 12.98 10.99
N MET A 368 1.94 12.11 10.91
CA MET A 368 0.64 12.50 10.34
C MET A 368 -0.03 13.59 11.18
N LEU A 369 -0.07 13.44 12.51
CA LEU A 369 -0.66 14.42 13.40
C LEU A 369 0.07 15.77 13.34
N GLU A 370 1.41 15.76 13.31
CA GLU A 370 2.21 16.97 13.08
C GLU A 370 1.82 17.68 11.77
N ALA A 371 1.75 16.92 10.66
CA ALA A 371 1.39 17.46 9.36
C ALA A 371 -0.06 17.98 9.32
N ILE A 372 -1.01 17.27 9.93
CA ILE A 372 -2.41 17.70 10.06
C ILE A 372 -2.50 18.99 10.88
N GLY A 373 -1.78 19.06 12.00
CA GLY A 373 -1.73 20.25 12.85
C GLY A 373 -1.15 21.46 12.11
N LYS A 374 -0.03 21.29 11.39
CA LYS A 374 0.54 22.33 10.52
C LYS A 374 -0.46 22.82 9.48
N SER A 375 -1.14 21.90 8.80
CA SER A 375 -2.17 22.25 7.81
C SER A 375 -3.30 23.07 8.42
N ALA A 376 -3.78 22.69 9.61
CA ALA A 376 -4.84 23.40 10.30
C ALA A 376 -4.42 24.80 10.77
N LEU A 377 -3.13 25.01 11.04
CA LEU A 377 -2.53 26.30 11.44
C LEU A 377 -2.10 27.15 10.23
N GLY A 378 -2.28 26.66 9.00
CA GLY A 378 -1.81 27.36 7.78
C GLY A 378 -0.29 27.38 7.63
N LEU A 379 0.43 26.44 8.28
CA LEU A 379 1.88 26.31 8.18
C LEU A 379 2.26 25.37 7.02
N ASP A 380 3.53 25.44 6.58
CA ASP A 380 4.05 24.56 5.55
C ASP A 380 3.95 23.09 5.97
N THR A 381 3.28 22.30 5.15
CA THR A 381 3.00 20.86 5.34
C THR A 381 3.85 19.95 4.48
N ALA A 382 4.91 20.48 3.83
CA ALA A 382 5.77 19.63 3.01
C ALA A 382 6.19 18.40 3.83
N MET A 383 5.82 17.21 3.35
CA MET A 383 6.06 15.93 4.02
C MET A 383 7.56 15.70 4.27
N PHE A 384 8.35 16.29 3.40
CA PHE A 384 9.80 16.36 3.50
C PHE A 384 10.17 17.82 3.35
N ASN A 385 11.10 18.35 4.14
CA ASN A 385 11.65 19.71 4.00
C ASN A 385 12.37 19.86 2.65
N VAL A 386 11.60 19.85 1.59
CA VAL A 386 12.07 20.10 0.23
C VAL A 386 11.79 21.57 -0.06
N SER A 387 12.77 22.42 0.22
CA SER A 387 12.73 23.81 -0.17
C SER A 387 12.61 23.87 -1.71
N GLY A 388 11.47 24.32 -2.22
CA GLY A 388 11.27 24.54 -3.65
C GLY A 388 10.06 23.87 -4.31
N ARG A 389 9.14 23.22 -3.58
CA ARG A 389 7.86 22.78 -4.16
C ARG A 389 7.08 23.98 -4.70
N ARG A 390 6.89 24.03 -6.00
CA ARG A 390 6.01 25.04 -6.63
C ARG A 390 4.55 24.55 -6.55
N ALA A 391 3.66 25.49 -6.21
CA ALA A 391 2.22 25.27 -6.00
C ALA A 391 1.40 25.08 -7.30
N SER A 392 2.00 24.90 -8.46
CA SER A 392 1.26 24.78 -9.73
C SER A 392 1.78 23.61 -10.57
N ARG A 393 0.87 22.75 -11.00
CA ARG A 393 1.07 21.87 -12.15
C ARG A 393 1.19 22.75 -13.42
N PRO A 394 2.06 22.38 -14.38
CA PRO A 394 2.05 23.01 -15.71
C PRO A 394 0.74 22.74 -16.45
#